data_c9dda1ed4d69f80f552c7aac2c45406e
#
_entry.id   c9dda1ed4d69f80f552c7aac2c45406e
#
_cell.length_a   1.000
_cell.length_b   1.000
_cell.length_c   1.000
_cell.angle_alpha   90.00
_cell.angle_beta   90.00
_cell.angle_gamma   90.00
#
_symmetry.space_group_name_H-M   'P 1'
#
loop_
_entity.id
_entity.type
_entity.pdbx_description
1 polymer ?
#
loop_
_entity_poly.entity_id
_entity_poly.type
_entity_poly.pdbx_seq_one_letter_code
_entity_poly.pdbx_strand_id
1 'polypeptide(L)' 'MTKVLEFESAIEFIANINEQKDCLMSQDSNQDNPAALWFNIDIPKGHILKNGDRVRITVEKL' A
#
# COMPACT_ATOMS: atom_id res chain seq x y z
N MET A 1 -14.64 16.89 2.50
CA MET A 1 -13.80 15.91 1.77
C MET A 1 -14.64 14.68 1.47
N THR A 2 -14.52 14.17 0.27
CA THR A 2 -15.33 13.03 -0.17
C THR A 2 -14.45 11.81 -0.34
N LYS A 3 -14.79 10.75 0.38
CA LYS A 3 -14.10 9.47 0.22
C LYS A 3 -14.51 8.85 -1.11
N VAL A 4 -13.53 8.55 -1.93
CA VAL A 4 -13.74 7.94 -3.24
C VAL A 4 -13.57 6.44 -3.15
N LEU A 5 -12.59 5.97 -2.38
CA LEU A 5 -12.23 4.58 -2.30
C LEU A 5 -11.56 4.28 -0.97
N GLU A 6 -11.86 3.12 -0.42
CA GLU A 6 -11.14 2.60 0.73
C GLU A 6 -11.03 1.09 0.59
N PHE A 7 -9.84 0.56 0.77
CA PHE A 7 -9.63 -0.87 0.66
C PHE A 7 -8.49 -1.31 1.58
N GLU A 8 -8.49 -2.60 1.90
CA GLU A 8 -7.43 -3.22 2.69
C GLU A 8 -6.64 -4.17 1.81
N SER A 9 -5.34 -4.22 2.05
CA SER A 9 -4.45 -5.10 1.31
C SER A 9 -3.26 -5.47 2.16
N ALA A 10 -2.61 -6.58 1.82
CA ALA A 10 -1.38 -7.00 2.47
C ALA A 10 -0.19 -6.43 1.72
N ILE A 11 0.82 -6.00 2.45
CA ILE A 11 2.08 -5.57 1.87
C ILE A 11 2.82 -6.79 1.37
N GLU A 12 3.09 -6.86 0.07
CA GLU A 12 3.83 -7.98 -0.49
C GLU A 12 5.33 -7.81 -0.30
N PHE A 13 5.83 -6.62 -0.49
CA PHE A 13 7.23 -6.36 -0.17
C PHE A 13 7.47 -4.86 0.04
N ILE A 14 8.57 -4.60 0.73
CA ILE A 14 9.02 -3.26 1.06
C ILE A 14 10.38 -3.07 0.43
N ALA A 15 10.50 -2.08 -0.45
CA ALA A 15 11.74 -1.78 -1.13
C ALA A 15 12.40 -0.55 -0.54
N ASN A 16 13.70 -0.61 -0.38
CA ASN A 16 14.46 0.55 0.07
C ASN A 16 14.63 1.53 -1.09
N ILE A 17 14.17 2.76 -0.90
CA ILE A 17 14.32 3.83 -1.90
C ILE A 17 15.60 4.61 -1.61
N ASN A 18 15.74 5.10 -0.38
CA ASN A 18 16.92 5.83 0.05
C ASN A 18 16.99 5.78 1.58
N GLU A 19 17.83 6.60 2.18
CA GLU A 19 18.02 6.61 3.63
C GLU A 19 16.81 7.12 4.39
N GLN A 20 15.86 7.76 3.71
CA GLN A 20 14.71 8.41 4.34
C GLN A 20 13.39 7.77 3.99
N LYS A 21 13.33 6.96 2.94
CA LYS A 21 12.07 6.43 2.42
C LYS A 21 12.14 4.96 2.08
N ASP A 22 11.02 4.28 2.29
CA ASP A 22 10.76 2.95 1.78
C ASP A 22 9.55 3.00 0.86
N CYS A 23 9.49 2.07 -0.08
CA CYS A 23 8.34 1.92 -0.96
C CYS A 23 7.56 0.68 -0.52
N LEU A 24 6.28 0.88 -0.21
CA LEU A 24 5.38 -0.23 0.08
C LEU A 24 4.70 -0.64 -1.22
N MET A 25 4.72 -1.92 -1.51
CA MET A 25 4.12 -2.44 -2.71
C MET A 25 3.19 -3.60 -2.41
N SER A 26 2.05 -3.58 -3.06
CA SER A 26 1.14 -4.71 -3.10
C SER A 26 0.80 -5.00 -4.55
N GLN A 27 1.03 -6.21 -4.98
CA GLN A 27 0.83 -6.62 -6.35
C GLN A 27 0.13 -7.95 -6.32
N ASP A 28 -1.19 -7.91 -6.25
CA ASP A 28 -1.97 -9.13 -6.20
C ASP A 28 -1.83 -9.85 -7.52
N SER A 29 -1.37 -11.09 -7.46
CA SER A 29 -1.24 -11.93 -8.64
C SER A 29 -2.58 -12.40 -9.18
N ASN A 30 -3.64 -12.29 -8.39
CA ASN A 30 -4.97 -12.70 -8.82
C ASN A 30 -5.73 -11.54 -9.44
N GLN A 31 -5.38 -11.22 -10.68
CA GLN A 31 -5.96 -10.09 -11.39
C GLN A 31 -7.43 -10.27 -11.73
N ASP A 32 -7.96 -11.46 -11.58
CA ASP A 32 -9.36 -11.74 -11.85
C ASP A 32 -10.29 -11.31 -10.72
N ASN A 33 -9.73 -10.94 -9.57
CA ASN A 33 -10.51 -10.49 -8.44
C ASN A 33 -10.60 -8.96 -8.46
N PRO A 34 -11.76 -8.38 -8.78
CA PRO A 34 -11.89 -6.93 -8.85
C PRO A 34 -11.75 -6.22 -7.51
N ALA A 35 -11.82 -6.96 -6.41
CA ALA A 35 -11.58 -6.39 -5.09
C ALA A 35 -10.09 -6.31 -4.75
N ALA A 36 -9.22 -6.93 -5.56
CA ALA A 36 -7.79 -6.90 -5.35
C ALA A 36 -7.23 -5.67 -6.04
N LEU A 37 -6.76 -4.73 -5.27
CA LEU A 37 -6.21 -3.48 -5.80
C LEU A 37 -4.73 -3.41 -5.50
N TRP A 38 -4.00 -2.84 -6.43
CA TRP A 38 -2.56 -2.66 -6.31
C TRP A 38 -2.25 -1.31 -5.72
N PHE A 39 -1.15 -1.22 -5.00
CA PHE A 39 -0.63 0.08 -4.61
C PHE A 39 0.89 0.07 -4.61
N ASN A 40 1.44 1.27 -4.77
CA ASN A 40 2.87 1.52 -4.72
C ASN A 40 3.04 2.90 -4.10
N ILE A 41 3.45 2.94 -2.85
CA ILE A 41 3.46 4.16 -2.06
C ILE A 41 4.80 4.31 -1.36
N ASP A 42 5.40 5.49 -1.49
CA ASP A 42 6.62 5.83 -0.74
C ASP A 42 6.22 6.35 0.62
N ILE A 43 6.85 5.83 1.67
CA ILE A 43 6.61 6.29 3.03
C ILE A 43 7.93 6.57 3.73
N PRO A 44 7.93 7.45 4.75
CA PRO A 44 9.13 7.72 5.53
C PRO A 44 9.61 6.47 6.26
N LYS A 45 10.92 6.32 6.38
CA LYS A 45 11.49 5.27 7.23
C LYS A 45 11.15 5.55 8.68
N GLY A 46 11.27 4.52 9.51
CA GLY A 46 10.85 4.59 10.90
C GLY A 46 9.46 4.03 11.13
N HIS A 47 8.81 3.56 10.06
CA HIS A 47 7.54 2.84 10.19
C HIS A 47 7.78 1.47 10.83
N ILE A 48 6.71 0.87 11.33
CA ILE A 48 6.78 -0.44 11.98
C ILE A 48 6.24 -1.54 11.06
N LEU A 49 6.07 -1.26 9.78
CA LEU A 49 5.44 -2.18 8.83
C LEU A 49 6.44 -3.23 8.36
N LYS A 50 5.92 -4.41 8.06
CA LYS A 50 6.68 -5.56 7.57
C LYS A 50 5.96 -6.21 6.42
N ASN A 51 6.68 -7.01 5.65
CA ASN A 51 6.07 -7.83 4.60
C ASN A 51 4.97 -8.69 5.22
N GLY A 52 3.82 -8.70 4.58
CA GLY A 52 2.68 -9.48 5.04
C GLY A 52 1.72 -8.72 5.94
N ASP A 53 2.11 -7.56 6.44
CA ASP A 53 1.20 -6.75 7.25
C ASP A 53 0.05 -6.24 6.39
N ARG A 54 -1.13 -6.15 7.00
CA ARG A 54 -2.29 -5.59 6.32
C ARG A 54 -2.38 -4.10 6.59
N VAL A 55 -2.74 -3.38 5.55
CA VAL A 55 -2.90 -1.92 5.64
C VAL A 55 -4.22 -1.52 5.01
N ARG A 56 -4.71 -0.37 5.41
CA ARG A 56 -5.90 0.25 4.81
C ARG A 56 -5.46 1.45 4.00
N ILE A 57 -5.92 1.50 2.76
CA ILE A 57 -5.66 2.60 1.85
C ILE A 57 -6.95 3.36 1.64
N THR A 58 -6.91 4.67 1.80
CA THR A 58 -8.07 5.53 1.62
C THR A 58 -7.71 6.63 0.62
N VAL A 59 -8.58 6.83 -0.36
CA VAL A 59 -8.44 7.91 -1.34
C VAL A 59 -9.60 8.87 -1.15
N GLU A 60 -9.28 10.13 -0.90
CA GLU A 60 -10.29 11.17 -0.67
C GLU A 60 -10.05 12.33 -1.62
N LYS A 61 -11.14 12.91 -2.08
CA LYS A 61 -11.06 14.14 -2.85
C LYS A 61 -11.02 15.31 -1.89
N LEU A 62 -10.03 16.15 -2.04
CA LEU A 62 -9.89 17.38 -1.25
C LEU A 62 -10.69 18.53 -1.84
#